data_77c704316acd86ebc28784a22ded35b5
#
_entry.id   77c704316acd86ebc28784a22ded35b5
#
_cell.length_a   1.000
_cell.length_b   1.000
_cell.length_c   1.000
_cell.angle_alpha   90.00
_cell.angle_beta   90.00
_cell.angle_gamma   90.00
#
_symmetry.space_group_name_H-M   'P 1'
#
loop_
_entity.id
_entity.type
_entity.pdbx_description
1 polymer ?
#
loop_
_entity_poly.entity_id
_entity_poly.type
_entity_poly.pdbx_seq_one_letter_code
_entity_poly.pdbx_strand_id
1 'polypeptide(L)'
;MPQTFHAPDGTLIAYDDQGIGLPLLCLAGLTRTMADFDYLRPHLPPLRMIRMDYRGRGASGHSGAASYTVLQEAQDALALLDHLGVKKAAVLGTSRGGLIGMLLAAIAHDRLLGLCLNDVGPVIERAGLTRISDYVGRNPAARTHAELAELMPRFNTGFANVPPARWLAEAQKHTTQTDAGLQITYDPALRDAFLAGFQGSPADLWPLFDACAGLPVALIRGANSDLLSQATADEMLRRRPDMIATNVPDRAHIPFLDELESIDVIHKFLEVVA
;
A
#
# COMPACT_ATOMS: atom_id res chain seq x y z
N MET A 1 -7.46 6.24 -19.47
CA MET A 1 -6.16 6.75 -18.97
C MET A 1 -6.43 7.37 -17.61
N PRO A 2 -5.52 7.26 -16.63
CA PRO A 2 -5.68 7.91 -15.34
C PRO A 2 -5.76 9.44 -15.51
N GLN A 3 -6.42 10.09 -14.57
CA GLN A 3 -6.41 11.53 -14.43
C GLN A 3 -5.08 11.98 -13.83
N THR A 4 -4.75 13.27 -13.95
CA THR A 4 -3.50 13.80 -13.37
C THR A 4 -3.73 15.18 -12.76
N PHE A 5 -2.95 15.51 -11.73
CA PHE A 5 -2.83 16.87 -11.20
C PHE A 5 -1.38 17.18 -10.87
N HIS A 6 -1.03 18.43 -10.65
CA HIS A 6 0.29 18.82 -10.18
C HIS A 6 0.29 19.02 -8.67
N ALA A 7 1.16 18.28 -7.98
CA ALA A 7 1.46 18.53 -6.57
C ALA A 7 2.03 19.95 -6.37
N PRO A 8 2.05 20.49 -5.14
CA PRO A 8 2.55 21.87 -4.90
C PRO A 8 3.97 22.17 -5.39
N ASP A 9 4.82 21.14 -5.49
CA ASP A 9 6.18 21.24 -6.03
C ASP A 9 6.26 21.08 -7.56
N GLY A 10 5.11 20.97 -8.23
CA GLY A 10 5.00 20.80 -9.68
C GLY A 10 5.10 19.35 -10.17
N THR A 11 5.32 18.36 -9.28
CA THR A 11 5.38 16.94 -9.68
C THR A 11 4.00 16.49 -10.17
N LEU A 12 3.97 15.84 -11.34
CA LEU A 12 2.74 15.25 -11.88
C LEU A 12 2.36 14.00 -11.07
N ILE A 13 1.14 13.97 -10.55
CA ILE A 13 0.57 12.84 -9.81
C ILE A 13 -0.62 12.29 -10.59
N ALA A 14 -0.56 10.99 -10.89
CA ALA A 14 -1.64 10.26 -11.53
C ALA A 14 -2.60 9.68 -10.49
N TYR A 15 -3.88 9.73 -10.79
CA TYR A 15 -4.93 9.19 -9.93
C TYR A 15 -6.13 8.67 -10.72
N ASP A 16 -6.97 7.92 -10.04
CA ASP A 16 -8.27 7.48 -10.50
C ASP A 16 -9.30 7.81 -9.41
N ASP A 17 -10.41 8.42 -9.80
CA ASP A 17 -11.49 8.84 -8.91
C ASP A 17 -12.82 8.36 -9.50
N GLN A 18 -13.43 7.37 -8.84
CA GLN A 18 -14.62 6.71 -9.37
C GLN A 18 -15.67 6.49 -8.29
N GLY A 19 -16.93 6.57 -8.70
CA GLY A 19 -18.08 6.39 -7.83
C GLY A 19 -18.49 7.66 -7.11
N ILE A 20 -19.45 7.52 -6.20
CA ILE A 20 -20.01 8.61 -5.39
C ILE A 20 -20.28 8.09 -3.98
N GLY A 21 -20.35 8.96 -3.00
CA GLY A 21 -20.63 8.62 -1.60
C GLY A 21 -19.40 8.71 -0.72
N LEU A 22 -19.23 7.77 0.21
CA LEU A 22 -18.11 7.73 1.16
C LEU A 22 -16.76 7.73 0.42
N PRO A 23 -15.87 8.73 0.64
CA PRO A 23 -14.56 8.74 0.02
C PRO A 23 -13.64 7.71 0.68
N LEU A 24 -13.12 6.77 -0.12
CA LEU A 24 -12.08 5.81 0.26
C LEU A 24 -10.80 6.11 -0.52
N LEU A 25 -9.80 6.64 0.16
CA LEU A 25 -8.46 6.85 -0.40
C LEU A 25 -7.64 5.57 -0.27
N CYS A 26 -7.23 5.00 -1.39
CA CYS A 26 -6.43 3.78 -1.47
C CYS A 26 -4.97 4.11 -1.76
N LEU A 27 -4.08 3.75 -0.84
CA LEU A 27 -2.64 4.03 -0.85
C LEU A 27 -1.86 2.73 -0.97
N ALA A 28 -1.15 2.56 -2.09
CA ALA A 28 -0.47 1.31 -2.44
C ALA A 28 0.84 1.06 -1.66
N GLY A 29 1.46 -0.08 -1.90
CA GLY A 29 2.78 -0.44 -1.36
C GLY A 29 3.93 0.32 -2.03
N LEU A 30 5.15 0.13 -1.52
CA LEU A 30 6.36 0.88 -1.90
C LEU A 30 6.61 0.93 -3.41
N THR A 31 6.56 -0.22 -4.08
CA THR A 31 6.87 -0.38 -5.51
C THR A 31 5.61 -0.58 -6.37
N ARG A 32 4.45 -0.34 -5.78
CA ARG A 32 3.15 -0.67 -6.32
C ARG A 32 2.44 0.56 -6.90
N THR A 33 1.39 0.32 -7.65
CA THR A 33 0.57 1.34 -8.29
C THR A 33 -0.89 1.22 -7.85
N MET A 34 -1.70 2.17 -8.25
CA MET A 34 -3.15 2.16 -8.02
C MET A 34 -3.85 0.89 -8.52
N ALA A 35 -3.23 0.16 -9.47
CA ALA A 35 -3.77 -1.09 -10.02
C ALA A 35 -3.85 -2.24 -9.00
N ASP A 36 -3.11 -2.17 -7.87
CA ASP A 36 -3.18 -3.19 -6.82
C ASP A 36 -4.59 -3.32 -6.22
N PHE A 37 -5.38 -2.25 -6.26
CA PHE A 37 -6.74 -2.23 -5.74
C PHE A 37 -7.80 -2.71 -6.75
N ASP A 38 -7.41 -3.15 -7.96
CA ASP A 38 -8.35 -3.68 -8.96
C ASP A 38 -9.04 -4.96 -8.49
N TYR A 39 -8.36 -5.77 -7.67
CA TYR A 39 -8.94 -7.00 -7.10
C TYR A 39 -10.00 -6.69 -6.05
N LEU A 40 -9.80 -5.67 -5.25
CA LEU A 40 -10.77 -5.25 -4.23
C LEU A 40 -12.02 -4.62 -4.81
N ARG A 41 -11.86 -3.82 -5.87
CA ARG A 41 -12.93 -2.98 -6.42
C ARG A 41 -14.26 -3.69 -6.67
N PRO A 42 -14.31 -4.92 -7.25
CA PRO A 42 -15.57 -5.64 -7.49
C PRO A 42 -16.33 -6.03 -6.21
N HIS A 43 -15.66 -5.98 -5.05
CA HIS A 43 -16.20 -6.42 -3.76
C HIS A 43 -16.64 -5.25 -2.87
N LEU A 44 -16.40 -4.00 -3.28
CA LEU A 44 -16.78 -2.83 -2.50
C LEU A 44 -18.26 -2.47 -2.67
N PRO A 45 -18.91 -2.00 -1.60
CA PRO A 45 -20.21 -1.36 -1.73
C PRO A 45 -20.11 -0.08 -2.57
N PRO A 46 -21.23 0.52 -2.99
CA PRO A 46 -21.21 1.81 -3.66
C PRO A 46 -20.53 2.87 -2.78
N LEU A 47 -19.40 3.40 -3.25
CA LEU A 47 -18.62 4.44 -2.59
C LEU A 47 -17.78 5.22 -3.64
N ARG A 48 -17.14 6.32 -3.21
CA ARG A 48 -16.17 7.05 -4.04
C ARG A 48 -14.77 6.52 -3.78
N MET A 49 -14.24 5.71 -4.67
CA MET A 49 -12.90 5.13 -4.58
C MET A 49 -11.89 6.08 -5.25
N ILE A 50 -10.94 6.57 -4.47
CA ILE A 50 -9.85 7.45 -4.91
C ILE A 50 -8.55 6.66 -4.79
N ARG A 51 -7.81 6.52 -5.89
CA ARG A 51 -6.54 5.78 -5.94
C ARG A 51 -5.49 6.67 -6.58
N MET A 52 -4.24 6.59 -6.12
CA MET A 52 -3.15 7.37 -6.69
C MET A 52 -1.90 6.52 -6.91
N ASP A 53 -1.15 6.89 -7.94
CA ASP A 53 0.25 6.48 -8.05
C ASP A 53 1.11 7.53 -7.34
N TYR A 54 1.98 7.09 -6.44
CA TYR A 54 2.95 8.02 -5.84
C TYR A 54 3.91 8.54 -6.90
N ARG A 55 4.56 9.66 -6.60
CA ARG A 55 5.69 10.16 -7.39
C ARG A 55 6.71 9.06 -7.67
N GLY A 56 7.17 8.95 -8.91
CA GLY A 56 8.09 7.90 -9.35
C GLY A 56 7.48 6.51 -9.51
N ARG A 57 6.14 6.36 -9.49
CA ARG A 57 5.46 5.08 -9.73
C ARG A 57 4.38 5.24 -10.80
N GLY A 58 4.15 4.17 -11.56
CA GLY A 58 3.06 4.08 -12.54
C GLY A 58 3.07 5.23 -13.53
N ALA A 59 1.97 5.98 -13.58
CA ALA A 59 1.80 7.11 -14.49
C ALA A 59 2.18 8.48 -13.88
N SER A 60 2.66 8.50 -12.63
CA SER A 60 3.14 9.73 -11.98
C SER A 60 4.54 10.12 -12.42
N GLY A 61 4.84 11.41 -12.32
CA GLY A 61 6.15 11.97 -12.67
C GLY A 61 7.28 11.50 -11.75
N HIS A 62 8.48 11.39 -12.29
CA HIS A 62 9.69 11.09 -11.55
C HIS A 62 10.27 12.39 -10.97
N SER A 63 10.54 12.42 -9.68
CA SER A 63 11.06 13.60 -8.95
C SER A 63 12.34 13.32 -8.17
N GLY A 64 12.89 12.10 -8.31
CA GLY A 64 14.18 11.69 -7.75
C GLY A 64 14.12 11.20 -6.30
N ALA A 65 15.13 10.42 -5.92
CA ALA A 65 15.20 9.68 -4.65
C ALA A 65 14.92 10.53 -3.40
N ALA A 66 15.41 11.77 -3.36
CA ALA A 66 15.26 12.66 -2.20
C ALA A 66 13.79 12.97 -1.86
N SER A 67 12.89 12.86 -2.84
CA SER A 67 11.46 13.14 -2.68
C SER A 67 10.60 11.89 -2.42
N TYR A 68 11.15 10.67 -2.56
CA TYR A 68 10.42 9.43 -2.35
C TYR A 68 10.35 9.06 -0.87
N THR A 69 9.78 9.96 -0.08
CA THR A 69 9.65 9.82 1.38
C THR A 69 8.19 9.64 1.80
N VAL A 70 7.95 8.97 2.93
CA VAL A 70 6.61 8.81 3.50
C VAL A 70 5.95 10.18 3.74
N LEU A 71 6.72 11.16 4.19
CA LEU A 71 6.23 12.51 4.45
C LEU A 71 5.78 13.21 3.16
N GLN A 72 6.60 13.17 2.11
CA GLN A 72 6.24 13.81 0.84
C GLN A 72 5.03 13.13 0.19
N GLU A 73 4.96 11.80 0.23
CA GLU A 73 3.84 11.04 -0.32
C GLU A 73 2.54 11.27 0.49
N ALA A 74 2.63 11.51 1.81
CA ALA A 74 1.52 11.95 2.63
C ALA A 74 1.02 13.35 2.22
N GLN A 75 1.94 14.28 1.95
CA GLN A 75 1.61 15.62 1.45
C GLN A 75 0.95 15.56 0.06
N ASP A 76 1.44 14.70 -0.83
CA ASP A 76 0.82 14.48 -2.15
C ASP A 76 -0.61 13.92 -2.01
N ALA A 77 -0.82 13.01 -1.07
CA ALA A 77 -2.16 12.46 -0.79
C ALA A 77 -3.13 13.53 -0.27
N LEU A 78 -2.69 14.40 0.63
CA LEU A 78 -3.49 15.56 1.07
C LEU A 78 -3.78 16.53 -0.07
N ALA A 79 -2.78 16.84 -0.90
CA ALA A 79 -2.94 17.71 -2.05
C ALA A 79 -3.94 17.11 -3.07
N LEU A 80 -3.95 15.79 -3.27
CA LEU A 80 -4.95 15.11 -4.08
C LEU A 80 -6.36 15.29 -3.50
N LEU A 81 -6.54 15.08 -2.20
CA LEU A 81 -7.84 15.29 -1.55
C LEU A 81 -8.32 16.73 -1.69
N ASP A 82 -7.42 17.71 -1.58
CA ASP A 82 -7.72 19.14 -1.76
C ASP A 82 -8.10 19.44 -3.22
N HIS A 83 -7.35 18.90 -4.19
CA HIS A 83 -7.64 19.00 -5.62
C HIS A 83 -9.04 18.46 -5.96
N LEU A 84 -9.46 17.38 -5.32
CA LEU A 84 -10.76 16.74 -5.51
C LEU A 84 -11.90 17.34 -4.66
N GLY A 85 -11.61 18.35 -3.84
CA GLY A 85 -12.57 18.95 -2.91
C GLY A 85 -13.03 17.99 -1.80
N VAL A 86 -12.25 16.96 -1.47
CA VAL A 86 -12.58 15.97 -0.46
C VAL A 86 -12.06 16.44 0.90
N LYS A 87 -12.99 16.79 1.80
CA LYS A 87 -12.63 17.28 3.13
C LYS A 87 -12.12 16.20 4.03
N LYS A 88 -12.73 15.01 4.04
CA LYS A 88 -12.36 13.84 4.81
C LYS A 88 -12.48 12.59 3.97
N ALA A 89 -11.62 11.60 4.20
CA ALA A 89 -11.67 10.29 3.57
C ALA A 89 -11.35 9.19 4.57
N ALA A 90 -11.95 8.00 4.38
CA ALA A 90 -11.41 6.77 4.93
C ALA A 90 -10.14 6.41 4.14
N VAL A 91 -9.14 5.85 4.80
CA VAL A 91 -7.88 5.45 4.16
C VAL A 91 -7.72 3.94 4.22
N LEU A 92 -7.45 3.31 3.08
CA LEU A 92 -6.98 1.93 2.99
C LEU A 92 -5.51 1.96 2.54
N GLY A 93 -4.61 1.68 3.46
CA GLY A 93 -3.17 1.76 3.23
C GLY A 93 -2.50 0.40 3.24
N THR A 94 -1.91 0.01 2.11
CA THR A 94 -1.14 -1.23 1.98
C THR A 94 0.33 -0.96 2.26
N SER A 95 0.94 -1.66 3.23
CA SER A 95 2.39 -1.58 3.50
C SER A 95 2.82 -0.10 3.65
N ARG A 96 3.62 0.45 2.73
CA ARG A 96 3.99 1.87 2.71
C ARG A 96 2.78 2.81 2.80
N GLY A 97 1.68 2.47 2.12
CA GLY A 97 0.43 3.23 2.19
C GLY A 97 -0.16 3.29 3.60
N GLY A 98 0.02 2.24 4.40
CA GLY A 98 -0.38 2.25 5.81
C GLY A 98 0.54 3.11 6.68
N LEU A 99 1.85 3.17 6.38
CA LEU A 99 2.77 4.12 7.03
C LEU A 99 2.37 5.57 6.74
N ILE A 100 1.99 5.84 5.48
CA ILE A 100 1.43 7.14 5.09
C ILE A 100 0.14 7.42 5.87
N GLY A 101 -0.77 6.44 5.96
CA GLY A 101 -2.02 6.56 6.73
C GLY A 101 -1.80 6.88 8.20
N MET A 102 -0.87 6.20 8.87
CA MET A 102 -0.50 6.50 10.26
C MET A 102 0.14 7.90 10.39
N LEU A 103 0.97 8.31 9.45
CA LEU A 103 1.53 9.67 9.44
C LEU A 103 0.42 10.71 9.22
N LEU A 104 -0.52 10.47 8.32
CA LEU A 104 -1.69 11.35 8.12
C LEU A 104 -2.52 11.49 9.39
N ALA A 105 -2.67 10.44 10.18
CA ALA A 105 -3.33 10.52 11.49
C ALA A 105 -2.58 11.44 12.47
N ALA A 106 -1.25 11.53 12.36
CA ALA A 106 -0.46 12.41 13.21
C ALA A 106 -0.46 13.87 12.76
N ILE A 107 -0.47 14.14 11.43
CA ILE A 107 -0.31 15.51 10.90
C ILE A 107 -1.59 16.15 10.38
N ALA A 108 -2.64 15.35 10.13
CA ALA A 108 -3.89 15.79 9.51
C ALA A 108 -5.09 14.94 9.99
N HIS A 109 -5.18 14.67 11.28
CA HIS A 109 -6.14 13.78 11.91
C HIS A 109 -7.61 14.09 11.52
N ASP A 110 -7.95 15.35 11.43
CA ASP A 110 -9.27 15.85 11.06
C ASP A 110 -9.65 15.61 9.59
N ARG A 111 -8.68 15.20 8.77
CA ARG A 111 -8.90 14.82 7.35
C ARG A 111 -9.27 13.34 7.19
N LEU A 112 -9.20 12.54 8.27
CA LEU A 112 -9.47 11.11 8.24
C LEU A 112 -10.85 10.78 8.82
N LEU A 113 -11.53 9.81 8.21
CA LEU A 113 -12.71 9.14 8.76
C LEU A 113 -12.33 7.86 9.50
N GLY A 114 -11.21 7.24 9.13
CA GLY A 114 -10.66 6.03 9.70
C GLY A 114 -9.50 5.51 8.88
N LEU A 115 -8.80 4.48 9.38
CA LEU A 115 -7.62 3.88 8.76
C LEU A 115 -7.70 2.35 8.75
N CYS A 116 -7.69 1.75 7.56
CA CYS A 116 -7.54 0.32 7.35
C CYS A 116 -6.10 0.03 6.89
N LEU A 117 -5.37 -0.75 7.68
CA LEU A 117 -3.98 -1.14 7.43
C LEU A 117 -3.95 -2.52 6.78
N ASN A 118 -3.32 -2.63 5.62
CA ASN A 118 -3.03 -3.92 4.98
C ASN A 118 -1.55 -4.27 5.18
N ASP A 119 -1.31 -5.18 6.09
CA ASP A 119 -0.07 -5.87 6.43
C ASP A 119 1.10 -4.95 6.80
N VAL A 120 0.82 -3.96 7.62
CA VAL A 120 1.82 -3.06 8.20
C VAL A 120 1.36 -2.58 9.58
N GLY A 121 2.33 -2.26 10.43
CA GLY A 121 2.11 -1.73 11.77
C GLY A 121 3.28 -0.86 12.23
N PRO A 122 3.32 -0.49 13.51
CA PRO A 122 4.34 0.42 14.07
C PRO A 122 5.72 -0.24 14.29
N VAL A 123 5.83 -1.55 14.12
CA VAL A 123 7.11 -2.28 14.11
C VAL A 123 7.21 -3.02 12.80
N ILE A 124 8.29 -2.78 12.07
CA ILE A 124 8.54 -3.38 10.75
C ILE A 124 9.69 -4.37 10.92
N GLU A 125 9.41 -5.65 10.63
CA GLU A 125 10.39 -6.71 10.79
C GLU A 125 11.52 -6.59 9.77
N ARG A 126 12.74 -6.72 10.24
CA ARG A 126 13.94 -6.59 9.40
C ARG A 126 14.02 -7.64 8.30
N ALA A 127 13.45 -8.83 8.52
CA ALA A 127 13.40 -9.89 7.50
C ALA A 127 12.68 -9.43 6.23
N GLY A 128 11.49 -8.83 6.37
CA GLY A 128 10.73 -8.28 5.26
C GLY A 128 11.47 -7.14 4.55
N LEU A 129 12.09 -6.22 5.32
CA LEU A 129 12.88 -5.13 4.74
C LEU A 129 14.10 -5.66 3.96
N THR A 130 14.76 -6.69 4.45
CA THR A 130 15.89 -7.33 3.76
C THR A 130 15.43 -7.90 2.41
N ARG A 131 14.30 -8.63 2.40
CA ARG A 131 13.73 -9.17 1.16
C ARG A 131 13.40 -8.06 0.16
N ILE A 132 12.84 -6.92 0.61
CA ILE A 132 12.57 -5.77 -0.25
C ILE A 132 13.88 -5.22 -0.83
N SER A 133 14.96 -5.15 -0.06
CA SER A 133 16.25 -4.65 -0.50
C SER A 133 16.86 -5.48 -1.65
N ASP A 134 16.47 -6.75 -1.77
CA ASP A 134 16.98 -7.65 -2.80
C ASP A 134 16.42 -7.32 -4.20
N TYR A 135 15.20 -6.80 -4.28
CA TYR A 135 14.55 -6.55 -5.57
C TYR A 135 14.28 -5.08 -5.88
N VAL A 136 14.13 -4.21 -4.88
CA VAL A 136 13.78 -2.80 -5.13
C VAL A 136 14.75 -2.12 -6.09
N GLY A 137 14.23 -1.44 -7.11
CA GLY A 137 15.00 -0.73 -8.14
C GLY A 137 15.70 -1.62 -9.14
N ARG A 138 15.38 -2.91 -9.20
CA ARG A 138 16.00 -3.86 -10.14
C ARG A 138 14.95 -4.45 -11.09
N ASN A 139 15.26 -4.51 -12.35
CA ASN A 139 14.45 -5.25 -13.31
C ASN A 139 14.54 -6.76 -13.02
N PRO A 140 13.43 -7.52 -13.21
CA PRO A 140 13.48 -8.97 -13.14
C PRO A 140 14.47 -9.56 -14.16
N ALA A 141 15.10 -10.69 -13.79
CA ALA A 141 15.92 -11.44 -14.74
C ALA A 141 15.07 -12.19 -15.80
N ALA A 142 13.82 -12.47 -15.49
CA ALA A 142 12.85 -13.04 -16.42
C ALA A 142 12.60 -12.11 -17.60
N ARG A 143 12.51 -12.67 -18.80
CA ARG A 143 12.34 -11.89 -20.03
C ARG A 143 10.87 -11.66 -20.40
N THR A 144 9.96 -12.50 -19.89
CA THR A 144 8.53 -12.44 -20.19
C THR A 144 7.70 -12.50 -18.92
N HIS A 145 6.47 -11.98 -18.97
CA HIS A 145 5.52 -12.09 -17.86
C HIS A 145 5.25 -13.55 -17.48
N ALA A 146 5.21 -14.46 -18.47
CA ALA A 146 4.99 -15.90 -18.19
C ALA A 146 6.16 -16.49 -17.40
N GLU A 147 7.41 -16.23 -17.80
CA GLU A 147 8.60 -16.67 -17.04
C GLU A 147 8.62 -16.08 -15.63
N LEU A 148 8.29 -14.79 -15.47
CA LEU A 148 8.23 -14.17 -14.16
C LEU A 148 7.16 -14.83 -13.29
N ALA A 149 5.96 -15.05 -13.84
CA ALA A 149 4.84 -15.67 -13.13
C ALA A 149 5.18 -17.09 -12.63
N GLU A 150 5.92 -17.89 -13.42
CA GLU A 150 6.40 -19.22 -13.00
C GLU A 150 7.42 -19.18 -11.85
N LEU A 151 8.21 -18.10 -11.79
CA LEU A 151 9.22 -17.91 -10.75
C LEU A 151 8.64 -17.31 -9.45
N MET A 152 7.60 -16.47 -9.55
CA MET A 152 7.04 -15.73 -8.41
C MET A 152 6.69 -16.61 -7.20
N PRO A 153 6.09 -17.82 -7.32
CA PRO A 153 5.84 -18.69 -6.16
C PRO A 153 7.10 -19.05 -5.35
N ARG A 154 8.25 -19.11 -6.00
CA ARG A 154 9.53 -19.46 -5.35
C ARG A 154 10.11 -18.31 -4.53
N PHE A 155 9.82 -17.07 -4.94
CA PHE A 155 10.30 -15.85 -4.27
C PHE A 155 9.29 -15.28 -3.27
N ASN A 156 8.00 -15.60 -3.45
CA ASN A 156 6.93 -15.20 -2.54
C ASN A 156 6.62 -16.31 -1.54
N THR A 157 7.61 -16.64 -0.71
CA THR A 157 7.44 -17.65 0.35
C THR A 157 6.36 -17.20 1.32
N GLY A 158 5.57 -18.18 1.81
CA GLY A 158 4.42 -17.90 2.69
C GLY A 158 3.10 -17.64 1.96
N PHE A 159 3.12 -17.56 0.62
CA PHE A 159 1.90 -17.63 -0.18
C PHE A 159 1.61 -19.08 -0.55
N ALA A 160 0.40 -19.55 -0.26
CA ALA A 160 -0.09 -20.85 -0.68
C ALA A 160 -1.44 -20.71 -1.40
N ASN A 161 -1.81 -21.74 -2.17
CA ASN A 161 -3.09 -21.81 -2.85
C ASN A 161 -3.39 -20.61 -3.78
N VAL A 162 -2.35 -19.98 -4.34
CA VAL A 162 -2.48 -18.87 -5.30
C VAL A 162 -2.56 -19.45 -6.72
N PRO A 163 -3.64 -19.21 -7.47
CA PRO A 163 -3.76 -19.70 -8.83
C PRO A 163 -2.66 -19.18 -9.75
N PRO A 164 -2.14 -19.96 -10.72
CA PRO A 164 -1.13 -19.49 -11.67
C PRO A 164 -1.54 -18.22 -12.42
N ALA A 165 -2.83 -18.07 -12.74
CA ALA A 165 -3.36 -16.87 -13.39
C ALA A 165 -3.17 -15.60 -12.53
N ARG A 166 -3.19 -15.71 -11.19
CA ARG A 166 -2.92 -14.60 -10.29
C ARG A 166 -1.46 -14.16 -10.40
N TRP A 167 -0.51 -15.10 -10.43
CA TRP A 167 0.89 -14.76 -10.58
C TRP A 167 1.18 -14.08 -11.93
N LEU A 168 0.49 -14.52 -12.99
CA LEU A 168 0.59 -13.83 -14.28
C LEU A 168 0.03 -12.40 -14.22
N ALA A 169 -1.11 -12.21 -13.57
CA ALA A 169 -1.69 -10.88 -13.37
C ALA A 169 -0.79 -9.97 -12.53
N GLU A 170 -0.17 -10.51 -11.46
CA GLU A 170 0.82 -9.77 -10.66
C GLU A 170 2.06 -9.38 -11.49
N ALA A 171 2.61 -10.31 -12.27
CA ALA A 171 3.74 -10.01 -13.16
C ALA A 171 3.39 -8.87 -14.13
N GLN A 172 2.20 -8.91 -14.75
CA GLN A 172 1.73 -7.87 -15.68
C GLN A 172 1.46 -6.51 -15.01
N LYS A 173 0.99 -6.50 -13.75
CA LYS A 173 0.74 -5.26 -12.99
C LYS A 173 2.03 -4.54 -12.61
N HIS A 174 3.09 -5.28 -12.33
CA HIS A 174 4.31 -4.71 -11.73
C HIS A 174 5.46 -4.57 -12.69
N THR A 175 5.32 -5.03 -13.93
CA THR A 175 6.35 -4.90 -14.96
C THR A 175 5.75 -4.57 -16.33
N THR A 176 6.57 -3.92 -17.16
CA THR A 176 6.24 -3.66 -18.57
C THR A 176 7.11 -4.54 -19.44
N GLN A 177 6.51 -5.21 -20.41
CA GLN A 177 7.23 -6.01 -21.42
C GLN A 177 7.86 -5.11 -22.47
N THR A 178 9.17 -5.25 -22.70
CA THR A 178 9.91 -4.56 -23.74
C THR A 178 10.71 -5.57 -24.55
N ASP A 179 11.32 -5.13 -25.66
CA ASP A 179 12.20 -5.98 -26.47
C ASP A 179 13.46 -6.44 -25.70
N ALA A 180 13.89 -5.65 -24.72
CA ALA A 180 15.02 -5.98 -23.85
C ALA A 180 14.65 -6.93 -22.69
N GLY A 181 13.37 -7.17 -22.43
CA GLY A 181 12.84 -7.96 -21.34
C GLY A 181 11.87 -7.16 -20.47
N LEU A 182 11.66 -7.60 -19.21
CA LEU A 182 10.77 -6.93 -18.29
C LEU A 182 11.43 -5.74 -17.60
N GLN A 183 10.68 -4.66 -17.49
CA GLN A 183 11.07 -3.45 -16.76
C GLN A 183 10.09 -3.17 -15.64
N ILE A 184 10.60 -2.72 -14.49
CA ILE A 184 9.79 -2.26 -13.37
C ILE A 184 8.96 -1.04 -13.76
N THR A 185 7.76 -0.89 -13.17
CA THR A 185 6.81 0.20 -13.43
C THR A 185 7.05 1.43 -12.54
N TYR A 186 8.24 1.55 -11.96
CA TYR A 186 8.60 2.65 -11.06
C TYR A 186 10.05 3.10 -11.28
N ASP A 187 10.39 4.29 -10.79
CA ASP A 187 11.73 4.85 -10.89
C ASP A 187 12.75 3.98 -10.11
N PRO A 188 13.82 3.47 -10.76
CA PRO A 188 14.89 2.75 -10.09
C PRO A 188 15.53 3.52 -8.91
N ALA A 189 15.53 4.86 -8.94
CA ALA A 189 16.02 5.71 -7.86
C ALA A 189 15.27 5.52 -6.53
N LEU A 190 14.11 4.85 -6.55
CA LEU A 190 13.42 4.42 -5.33
C LEU A 190 14.29 3.52 -4.44
N ARG A 191 15.24 2.78 -5.04
CA ARG A 191 16.22 1.99 -4.30
C ARG A 191 17.05 2.85 -3.35
N ASP A 192 17.56 3.98 -3.84
CA ASP A 192 18.43 4.84 -3.04
C ASP A 192 17.66 5.42 -1.84
N ALA A 193 16.42 5.86 -2.08
CA ALA A 193 15.53 6.33 -1.02
C ALA A 193 15.24 5.23 0.03
N PHE A 194 14.97 4.00 -0.43
CA PHE A 194 14.72 2.85 0.44
C PHE A 194 15.95 2.51 1.27
N LEU A 195 17.12 2.38 0.64
CA LEU A 195 18.37 2.01 1.33
C LEU A 195 18.81 3.07 2.35
N ALA A 196 18.61 4.34 2.06
CA ALA A 196 18.89 5.42 3.02
C ALA A 196 18.06 5.27 4.31
N GLY A 197 16.78 4.90 4.19
CA GLY A 197 15.93 4.60 5.35
C GLY A 197 16.27 3.28 6.04
N PHE A 198 16.74 2.29 5.29
CA PHE A 198 17.04 0.93 5.81
C PHE A 198 18.34 0.87 6.60
N GLN A 199 19.33 1.72 6.32
CA GLN A 199 20.64 1.75 6.99
C GLN A 199 20.59 2.36 8.39
N GLY A 200 19.53 3.09 8.74
CA GLY A 200 19.33 3.71 10.05
C GLY A 200 18.90 2.71 11.13
N SER A 201 18.89 3.17 12.38
CA SER A 201 18.19 2.46 13.45
C SER A 201 16.70 2.40 13.13
N PRO A 202 16.01 1.26 13.41
CA PRO A 202 14.57 1.18 13.24
C PRO A 202 13.87 2.36 13.94
N ALA A 203 13.03 3.07 13.22
CA ALA A 203 12.24 4.13 13.81
C ALA A 203 11.17 3.53 14.74
N ASP A 204 10.96 4.16 15.89
CA ASP A 204 9.79 3.88 16.71
C ASP A 204 8.57 4.54 16.08
N LEU A 205 7.67 3.74 15.50
CA LEU A 205 6.46 4.23 14.84
C LEU A 205 5.21 4.09 15.75
N TRP A 206 5.36 3.64 16.99
CA TRP A 206 4.24 3.57 17.94
C TRP A 206 3.55 4.93 18.13
N PRO A 207 4.26 6.07 18.21
CA PRO A 207 3.61 7.38 18.28
C PRO A 207 2.70 7.69 17.10
N LEU A 208 3.03 7.21 15.88
CA LEU A 208 2.17 7.36 14.70
C LEU A 208 0.92 6.47 14.77
N PHE A 209 1.05 5.25 15.31
CA PHE A 209 -0.10 4.38 15.55
C PHE A 209 -0.99 4.95 16.66
N ASP A 210 -0.40 5.43 17.75
CA ASP A 210 -1.12 6.04 18.87
C ASP A 210 -1.87 7.33 18.44
N ALA A 211 -1.36 8.04 17.41
CA ALA A 211 -2.04 9.20 16.81
C ALA A 211 -3.36 8.84 16.08
N CYS A 212 -3.61 7.56 15.81
CA CYS A 212 -4.91 7.07 15.32
C CYS A 212 -6.00 7.03 16.40
N ALA A 213 -5.72 7.50 17.64
CA ALA A 213 -6.70 7.54 18.72
C ALA A 213 -7.95 8.32 18.29
N GLY A 214 -9.14 7.75 18.57
CA GLY A 214 -10.43 8.35 18.18
C GLY A 214 -10.87 8.07 16.73
N LEU A 215 -10.00 7.53 15.87
CA LEU A 215 -10.40 7.05 14.54
C LEU A 215 -10.75 5.56 14.59
N PRO A 216 -11.75 5.08 13.86
CA PRO A 216 -11.87 3.66 13.54
C PRO A 216 -10.60 3.13 12.87
N VAL A 217 -10.06 2.02 13.36
CA VAL A 217 -8.88 1.37 12.79
C VAL A 217 -9.19 -0.09 12.45
N ALA A 218 -8.76 -0.53 11.30
CA ALA A 218 -8.81 -1.93 10.90
C ALA A 218 -7.41 -2.44 10.50
N LEU A 219 -7.16 -3.74 10.70
CA LEU A 219 -5.92 -4.41 10.34
C LEU A 219 -6.21 -5.72 9.58
N ILE A 220 -5.63 -5.83 8.41
CA ILE A 220 -5.58 -7.06 7.62
C ILE A 220 -4.13 -7.52 7.65
N ARG A 221 -3.84 -8.70 8.19
CA ARG A 221 -2.49 -9.25 8.29
C ARG A 221 -2.38 -10.55 7.51
N GLY A 222 -1.37 -10.70 6.67
CA GLY A 222 -1.02 -12.01 6.12
C GLY A 222 -0.55 -12.94 7.24
N ALA A 223 -1.17 -14.11 7.40
CA ALA A 223 -0.81 -15.04 8.48
C ALA A 223 0.67 -15.42 8.48
N ASN A 224 1.30 -15.42 7.30
CA ASN A 224 2.71 -15.73 7.07
C ASN A 224 3.55 -14.47 6.80
N SER A 225 3.09 -13.28 7.18
CA SER A 225 3.83 -12.04 6.96
C SER A 225 5.20 -12.06 7.63
N ASP A 226 6.23 -11.70 6.88
CA ASP A 226 7.60 -11.50 7.34
C ASP A 226 7.92 -10.00 7.59
N LEU A 227 6.93 -9.12 7.38
CA LEU A 227 7.06 -7.68 7.62
C LEU A 227 6.31 -7.23 8.87
N LEU A 228 5.12 -7.78 9.15
CA LEU A 228 4.33 -7.52 10.34
C LEU A 228 4.22 -8.81 11.16
N SER A 229 4.90 -8.87 12.31
CA SER A 229 4.85 -10.03 13.19
C SER A 229 3.50 -10.17 13.89
N GLN A 230 3.14 -11.39 14.30
CA GLN A 230 1.94 -11.62 15.12
C GLN A 230 2.05 -10.87 16.45
N ALA A 231 3.22 -10.85 17.07
CA ALA A 231 3.45 -10.13 18.33
C ALA A 231 3.17 -8.63 18.21
N THR A 232 3.56 -8.01 17.10
CA THR A 232 3.24 -6.60 16.84
C THR A 232 1.74 -6.41 16.65
N ALA A 233 1.06 -7.29 15.91
CA ALA A 233 -0.38 -7.22 15.72
C ALA A 233 -1.14 -7.40 17.04
N ASP A 234 -0.70 -8.31 17.91
CA ASP A 234 -1.28 -8.53 19.25
C ASP A 234 -1.11 -7.29 20.14
N GLU A 235 0.06 -6.62 20.09
CA GLU A 235 0.29 -5.38 20.83
C GLU A 235 -0.55 -4.22 20.27
N MET A 236 -0.75 -4.14 18.95
CA MET A 236 -1.69 -3.18 18.35
C MET A 236 -3.12 -3.39 18.87
N LEU A 237 -3.59 -4.64 18.91
CA LEU A 237 -4.90 -5.01 19.47
C LEU A 237 -4.99 -4.71 20.98
N ARG A 238 -3.92 -4.94 21.73
CA ARG A 238 -3.88 -4.62 23.17
C ARG A 238 -4.02 -3.11 23.42
N ARG A 239 -3.39 -2.27 22.58
CA ARG A 239 -3.51 -0.79 22.65
C ARG A 239 -4.84 -0.29 22.12
N ARG A 240 -5.39 -0.97 21.11
CA ARG A 240 -6.66 -0.62 20.46
C ARG A 240 -7.60 -1.84 20.42
N PRO A 241 -8.26 -2.15 21.57
CA PRO A 241 -9.20 -3.28 21.63
C PRO A 241 -10.45 -3.11 20.75
N ASP A 242 -10.70 -1.88 20.30
CA ASP A 242 -11.75 -1.50 19.36
C ASP A 242 -11.37 -1.74 17.89
N MET A 243 -10.12 -2.11 17.60
CA MET A 243 -9.63 -2.32 16.24
C MET A 243 -10.25 -3.59 15.64
N ILE A 244 -10.74 -3.47 14.39
CA ILE A 244 -11.23 -4.61 13.61
C ILE A 244 -10.01 -5.29 12.97
N ALA A 245 -9.77 -6.58 13.25
CA ALA A 245 -8.57 -7.24 12.76
C ALA A 245 -8.81 -8.66 12.27
N THR A 246 -8.01 -9.09 11.29
CA THR A 246 -7.96 -10.47 10.81
C THR A 246 -6.56 -10.90 10.42
N ASN A 247 -6.30 -12.22 10.50
CA ASN A 247 -5.18 -12.87 9.83
C ASN A 247 -5.70 -13.60 8.59
N VAL A 248 -5.11 -13.30 7.43
CA VAL A 248 -5.48 -13.92 6.16
C VAL A 248 -4.62 -15.18 5.97
N PRO A 249 -5.23 -16.39 5.99
CA PRO A 249 -4.48 -17.63 5.82
C PRO A 249 -3.82 -17.68 4.44
N ASP A 250 -2.72 -18.42 4.33
CA ASP A 250 -1.99 -18.64 3.09
C ASP A 250 -1.47 -17.35 2.39
N ARG A 251 -1.38 -16.25 3.13
CA ARG A 251 -0.81 -14.98 2.64
C ARG A 251 0.34 -14.54 3.52
N ALA A 252 1.38 -14.05 2.84
CA ALA A 252 2.50 -13.33 3.44
C ALA A 252 2.33 -11.82 3.18
N HIS A 253 3.42 -11.08 3.10
CA HIS A 253 3.39 -9.66 2.76
C HIS A 253 3.28 -9.51 1.24
N ILE A 254 2.12 -9.14 0.72
CA ILE A 254 0.87 -8.60 1.27
C ILE A 254 -0.36 -9.41 0.82
N PRO A 255 -1.44 -9.51 1.60
CA PRO A 255 -2.75 -9.97 1.12
C PRO A 255 -3.22 -9.17 -0.10
N PHE A 256 -3.92 -9.84 -1.02
CA PHE A 256 -4.38 -9.25 -2.28
C PHE A 256 -5.65 -8.40 -2.14
N LEU A 257 -6.30 -8.43 -0.96
CA LEU A 257 -7.52 -7.71 -0.60
C LEU A 257 -8.82 -8.27 -1.22
N ASP A 258 -8.75 -9.37 -1.96
CA ASP A 258 -9.93 -10.10 -2.46
C ASP A 258 -10.15 -11.46 -1.78
N GLU A 259 -9.38 -11.75 -0.72
CA GLU A 259 -9.66 -12.85 0.18
C GLU A 259 -10.91 -12.55 1.03
N LEU A 260 -11.67 -13.59 1.39
CA LEU A 260 -12.91 -13.42 2.15
C LEU A 260 -12.69 -12.70 3.47
N GLU A 261 -11.60 -13.01 4.17
CA GLU A 261 -11.21 -12.36 5.42
C GLU A 261 -10.88 -10.88 5.22
N SER A 262 -10.19 -10.55 4.13
CA SER A 262 -9.85 -9.16 3.77
C SER A 262 -11.12 -8.36 3.47
N ILE A 263 -12.02 -8.92 2.66
CA ILE A 263 -13.29 -8.29 2.27
C ILE A 263 -14.17 -8.06 3.52
N ASP A 264 -14.30 -9.04 4.41
CA ASP A 264 -15.10 -8.94 5.63
C ASP A 264 -14.62 -7.79 6.53
N VAL A 265 -13.30 -7.68 6.76
CA VAL A 265 -12.73 -6.58 7.53
C VAL A 265 -12.94 -5.23 6.87
N ILE A 266 -12.76 -5.14 5.55
CA ILE A 266 -12.97 -3.88 4.82
C ILE A 266 -14.44 -3.45 4.91
N HIS A 267 -15.40 -4.38 4.77
CA HIS A 267 -16.81 -4.05 4.88
C HIS A 267 -17.16 -3.55 6.28
N LYS A 268 -16.75 -4.26 7.34
CA LYS A 268 -16.95 -3.83 8.73
C LYS A 268 -16.33 -2.46 9.01
N PHE A 269 -15.13 -2.21 8.47
CA PHE A 269 -14.47 -0.92 8.58
C PHE A 269 -15.28 0.18 7.88
N LEU A 270 -15.76 -0.07 6.66
CA LEU A 270 -16.57 0.90 5.90
C LEU A 270 -17.91 1.20 6.59
N GLU A 271 -18.53 0.22 7.24
CA GLU A 271 -19.76 0.42 8.03
C GLU A 271 -19.55 1.36 9.23
N VAL A 272 -18.38 1.30 9.88
CA VAL A 272 -18.07 2.13 11.05
C VAL A 272 -17.72 3.57 10.66
N VAL A 273 -17.15 3.80 9.47
CA VAL A 273 -16.70 5.12 9.00
C VAL A 273 -17.75 5.84 8.14
N ALA A 274 -18.87 5.17 7.78
CA ALA A 274 -19.99 5.73 7.02
C ALA A 274 -20.89 6.67 7.89
#